data_fc6f03c29519f3591685a3c2469aa76d
#
_entry.id   fc6f03c29519f3591685a3c2469aa76d
#
_cell.length_a   1.000
_cell.length_b   1.000
_cell.length_c   1.000
_cell.angle_alpha   90.00
_cell.angle_beta   90.00
_cell.angle_gamma   90.00
#
_symmetry.space_group_name_H-M   'P 1'
#
loop_
_entity.id
_entity.type
_entity.pdbx_description
1 polymer ?
#
loop_
_entity_poly.entity_id
_entity_poly.type
_entity_poly.pdbx_seq_one_letter_code
_entity_poly.pdbx_strand_id
1 'polypeptide(L)'
;MRAEHPKPSRIPQLRQLWQEAFGDPDDFLDRFFHVAFSPERCLCITENDRVAAAAYWFDCDWEGKRCAYIYAVATGKAFRGRGLCRVLMGDIHRHLAALGYAGCVLVPGNEALFAMYGAMGYRKMPGIRR
;
A
#
# COMPACT_ATOMS: atom_id res chain seq x y z
N MET A 1 3.54 -13.65 -10.63
CA MET A 1 2.60 -13.14 -9.64
C MET A 1 2.41 -11.64 -9.85
N ARG A 2 1.18 -11.18 -9.83
CA ARG A 2 0.87 -9.78 -10.14
C ARG A 2 -0.14 -9.22 -9.16
N ALA A 3 -0.01 -7.94 -8.88
CA ALA A 3 -0.99 -7.23 -8.09
C ALA A 3 -2.16 -6.79 -8.96
N GLU A 4 -3.34 -6.71 -8.37
CA GLU A 4 -4.54 -6.29 -9.08
C GLU A 4 -5.46 -5.54 -8.15
N HIS A 5 -6.40 -4.80 -8.72
CA HIS A 5 -7.42 -4.12 -7.93
C HIS A 5 -8.31 -5.16 -7.23
N PRO A 6 -8.65 -4.93 -5.96
CA PRO A 6 -9.46 -5.90 -5.24
C PRO A 6 -10.91 -5.89 -5.71
N LYS A 7 -11.50 -7.08 -5.76
CA LYS A 7 -12.94 -7.22 -5.94
C LYS A 7 -13.64 -6.90 -4.63
N PRO A 8 -14.91 -6.47 -4.66
CA PRO A 8 -15.64 -6.19 -3.41
C PRO A 8 -15.64 -7.35 -2.43
N SER A 9 -15.63 -8.59 -2.93
CA SER A 9 -15.60 -9.78 -2.08
C SER A 9 -14.30 -9.92 -1.29
N ARG A 10 -13.26 -9.17 -1.64
CA ARG A 10 -11.97 -9.21 -0.93
C ARG A 10 -11.89 -8.24 0.25
N ILE A 11 -12.87 -7.34 0.40
CA ILE A 11 -12.83 -6.35 1.48
C ILE A 11 -12.66 -6.99 2.86
N PRO A 12 -13.38 -8.05 3.22
CA PRO A 12 -13.15 -8.69 4.52
C PRO A 12 -11.72 -9.18 4.73
N GLN A 13 -11.09 -9.68 3.68
CA GLN A 13 -9.71 -10.14 3.76
C GLN A 13 -8.72 -8.98 3.83
N LEU A 14 -8.99 -7.90 3.12
CA LEU A 14 -8.17 -6.68 3.21
C LEU A 14 -8.23 -6.13 4.63
N ARG A 15 -9.42 -6.10 5.21
CA ARG A 15 -9.62 -5.63 6.57
C ARG A 15 -8.86 -6.51 7.56
N GLN A 16 -8.93 -7.82 7.39
CA GLN A 16 -8.23 -8.76 8.25
C GLN A 16 -6.72 -8.58 8.17
N LEU A 17 -6.19 -8.41 6.96
CA LEU A 17 -4.75 -8.18 6.77
C LEU A 17 -4.30 -6.89 7.44
N TRP A 18 -5.09 -5.83 7.30
CA TRP A 18 -4.79 -4.55 7.93
C TRP A 18 -4.74 -4.71 9.45
N GLN A 19 -5.73 -5.39 10.03
CA GLN A 19 -5.80 -5.59 11.47
C GLN A 19 -4.63 -6.43 11.96
N GLU A 20 -4.26 -7.46 11.24
CA GLU A 20 -3.11 -8.28 11.56
C GLU A 20 -1.80 -7.47 11.56
N ALA A 21 -1.63 -6.60 10.58
CA ALA A 21 -0.38 -5.87 10.40
C ALA A 21 -0.26 -4.65 11.32
N PHE A 22 -1.36 -3.95 11.59
CA PHE A 22 -1.31 -2.65 12.25
C PHE A 22 -2.13 -2.57 13.53
N GLY A 23 -3.05 -3.50 13.75
CA GLY A 23 -3.81 -3.56 14.99
C GLY A 23 -4.82 -2.44 15.21
N ASP A 24 -5.22 -1.74 14.16
CA ASP A 24 -6.20 -0.67 14.30
C ASP A 24 -7.56 -1.21 14.72
N PRO A 25 -8.33 -0.45 15.52
CA PRO A 25 -9.60 -0.92 16.03
C PRO A 25 -10.69 -0.98 14.94
N ASP A 26 -11.72 -1.79 15.22
CA ASP A 26 -12.79 -2.02 14.26
C ASP A 26 -13.50 -0.74 13.81
N ASP A 27 -13.72 0.20 14.70
CA ASP A 27 -14.41 1.45 14.33
C ASP A 27 -13.58 2.29 13.35
N PHE A 28 -12.25 2.26 13.49
CA PHE A 28 -11.39 2.92 12.50
C PHE A 28 -11.51 2.22 11.15
N LEU A 29 -11.43 0.90 11.14
CA LEU A 29 -11.52 0.12 9.90
C LEU A 29 -12.88 0.27 9.24
N ASP A 30 -13.96 0.30 10.04
CA ASP A 30 -15.29 0.54 9.50
C ASP A 30 -15.33 1.87 8.76
N ARG A 31 -14.80 2.92 9.38
CA ARG A 31 -14.79 4.24 8.75
C ARG A 31 -13.93 4.27 7.49
N PHE A 32 -12.76 3.66 7.58
CA PHE A 32 -11.87 3.66 6.42
C PHE A 32 -12.51 2.97 5.22
N PHE A 33 -13.00 1.75 5.41
CA PHE A 33 -13.55 0.98 4.30
C PHE A 33 -14.90 1.50 3.82
N HIS A 34 -15.60 2.26 4.62
CA HIS A 34 -16.88 2.87 4.24
C HIS A 34 -16.70 4.21 3.52
N VAL A 35 -15.74 5.01 3.94
CA VAL A 35 -15.63 6.42 3.52
C VAL A 35 -14.43 6.67 2.63
N ALA A 36 -13.27 6.16 3.00
CA ALA A 36 -12.02 6.52 2.33
C ALA A 36 -11.56 5.51 1.28
N PHE A 37 -11.94 4.25 1.43
CA PHE A 37 -11.47 3.19 0.55
C PHE A 37 -12.03 3.31 -0.86
N SER A 38 -11.17 3.11 -1.85
CA SER A 38 -11.57 3.01 -3.25
C SER A 38 -10.82 1.83 -3.86
N PRO A 39 -11.52 0.88 -4.50
CA PRO A 39 -10.84 -0.23 -5.17
C PRO A 39 -9.82 0.23 -6.20
N GLU A 40 -10.07 1.36 -6.85
CA GLU A 40 -9.17 1.92 -7.86
C GLU A 40 -7.88 2.46 -7.25
N ARG A 41 -7.86 2.71 -5.94
CA ARG A 41 -6.68 3.20 -5.22
C ARG A 41 -6.14 2.17 -4.25
N CYS A 42 -6.20 0.92 -4.66
CA CYS A 42 -5.67 -0.20 -3.90
C CYS A 42 -5.19 -1.26 -4.87
N LEU A 43 -4.04 -1.85 -4.60
CA LEU A 43 -3.61 -3.06 -5.29
C LEU A 43 -3.34 -4.14 -4.26
N CYS A 44 -3.65 -5.37 -4.61
CA CYS A 44 -3.39 -6.50 -3.73
C CYS A 44 -2.90 -7.70 -4.53
N ILE A 45 -2.17 -8.57 -3.86
CA ILE A 45 -1.74 -9.85 -4.41
C ILE A 45 -2.53 -10.93 -3.68
N THR A 46 -3.17 -11.81 -4.45
CA THR A 46 -3.89 -12.95 -3.88
C THR A 46 -3.12 -14.23 -4.17
N GLU A 47 -3.17 -15.14 -3.23
CA GLU A 47 -2.52 -16.45 -3.34
C GLU A 47 -3.40 -17.46 -2.64
N ASN A 48 -3.72 -18.55 -3.33
CA ASN A 48 -4.63 -19.57 -2.82
C ASN A 48 -5.94 -18.97 -2.32
N ASP A 49 -6.51 -18.05 -3.12
CA ASP A 49 -7.78 -17.41 -2.83
C ASP A 49 -7.78 -16.55 -1.56
N ARG A 50 -6.60 -16.10 -1.14
CA ARG A 50 -6.43 -15.23 0.02
C ARG A 50 -5.63 -14.01 -0.36
N VAL A 51 -5.94 -12.87 0.26
CA VAL A 51 -5.13 -11.66 0.11
C VAL A 51 -3.83 -11.85 0.88
N ALA A 52 -2.73 -11.91 0.14
CA ALA A 52 -1.41 -12.12 0.72
C ALA A 52 -0.70 -10.81 1.03
N ALA A 53 -0.95 -9.77 0.23
CA ALA A 53 -0.33 -8.47 0.40
C ALA A 53 -1.25 -7.41 -0.18
N ALA A 54 -1.20 -6.21 0.38
CA ALA A 54 -2.03 -5.10 -0.11
C ALA A 54 -1.40 -3.77 0.24
N ALA A 55 -1.74 -2.76 -0.54
CA ALA A 55 -1.35 -1.38 -0.26
C ALA A 55 -2.38 -0.45 -0.88
N TYR A 56 -2.47 0.74 -0.34
CA TYR A 56 -3.47 1.73 -0.68
C TYR A 56 -2.78 3.04 -0.97
N TRP A 57 -3.46 3.95 -1.66
CA TRP A 57 -2.90 5.29 -1.84
C TRP A 57 -4.02 6.32 -1.91
N PHE A 58 -3.63 7.56 -1.58
CA PHE A 58 -4.43 8.75 -1.81
C PHE A 58 -3.71 9.65 -2.78
N ASP A 59 -4.44 10.45 -3.51
CA ASP A 59 -3.84 11.50 -4.31
C ASP A 59 -3.35 12.60 -3.39
N CYS A 60 -2.18 13.14 -3.68
CA CYS A 60 -1.66 14.30 -2.97
C CYS A 60 -0.95 15.22 -3.97
N ASP A 61 -0.71 16.45 -3.54
CA ASP A 61 -0.04 17.45 -4.34
C ASP A 61 1.35 17.69 -3.74
N TRP A 62 2.36 17.60 -4.58
CA TRP A 62 3.73 17.89 -4.19
C TRP A 62 4.31 18.87 -5.19
N GLU A 63 4.53 20.12 -4.74
CA GLU A 63 5.07 21.17 -5.59
C GLU A 63 4.30 21.33 -6.90
N GLY A 64 2.98 21.30 -6.80
CA GLY A 64 2.10 21.47 -7.96
C GLY A 64 1.94 20.25 -8.83
N LYS A 65 2.49 19.11 -8.42
CA LYS A 65 2.40 17.87 -9.19
C LYS A 65 1.57 16.85 -8.45
N ARG A 66 0.79 16.08 -9.21
CA ARG A 66 -0.03 15.01 -8.64
C ARG A 66 0.86 13.82 -8.27
N CYS A 67 0.84 13.49 -6.99
CA CYS A 67 1.59 12.35 -6.46
C CYS A 67 0.65 11.41 -5.74
N ALA A 68 1.10 10.20 -5.46
CA ALA A 68 0.36 9.23 -4.68
C ALA A 68 1.01 9.08 -3.31
N TYR A 69 0.22 9.22 -2.26
CA TYR A 69 0.65 8.90 -0.90
C TYR A 69 0.28 7.45 -0.63
N ILE A 70 1.28 6.58 -0.55
CA ILE A 70 1.08 5.15 -0.36
C ILE A 70 1.09 4.85 1.13
N TYR A 71 0.12 4.08 1.59
CA TYR A 71 -0.01 3.77 3.02
C TYR A 71 -0.55 2.37 3.24
N ALA A 72 -0.44 1.91 4.49
CA ALA A 72 -0.92 0.60 4.94
C ALA A 72 -0.39 -0.54 4.07
N VAL A 73 0.88 -0.47 3.70
CA VAL A 73 1.54 -1.54 2.96
C VAL A 73 1.72 -2.72 3.90
N ALA A 74 1.15 -3.86 3.56
CA ALA A 74 1.19 -5.02 4.45
C ALA A 74 1.32 -6.32 3.67
N THR A 75 2.06 -7.27 4.26
CA THR A 75 2.13 -8.65 3.79
C THR A 75 1.71 -9.55 4.94
N GLY A 76 0.80 -10.48 4.67
CA GLY A 76 0.32 -11.40 5.69
C GLY A 76 1.44 -12.26 6.25
N LYS A 77 1.34 -12.59 7.55
CA LYS A 77 2.39 -13.39 8.21
C LYS A 77 2.70 -14.69 7.49
N ALA A 78 1.67 -15.35 6.99
CA ALA A 78 1.83 -16.63 6.30
C ALA A 78 2.53 -16.50 4.94
N PHE A 79 2.68 -15.27 4.44
CA PHE A 79 3.20 -15.02 3.10
C PHE A 79 4.49 -14.22 3.09
N ARG A 80 5.07 -13.95 4.25
CA ARG A 80 6.30 -13.17 4.36
C ARG A 80 7.52 -13.98 3.91
N GLY A 81 8.57 -13.26 3.56
CA GLY A 81 9.83 -13.89 3.14
C GLY A 81 9.87 -14.35 1.70
N ARG A 82 8.90 -13.96 0.89
CA ARG A 82 8.84 -14.37 -0.52
C ARG A 82 8.93 -13.19 -1.50
N GLY A 83 9.25 -12.01 -1.01
CA GLY A 83 9.40 -10.84 -1.86
C GLY A 83 8.09 -10.25 -2.36
N LEU A 84 6.96 -10.58 -1.74
CA LEU A 84 5.66 -10.08 -2.20
C LEU A 84 5.54 -8.56 -2.10
N CYS A 85 6.10 -7.96 -1.05
CA CYS A 85 6.07 -6.51 -0.90
C CYS A 85 6.77 -5.83 -2.08
N ARG A 86 7.90 -6.39 -2.51
CA ARG A 86 8.63 -5.84 -3.65
C ARG A 86 7.82 -5.96 -4.94
N VAL A 87 7.20 -7.10 -5.16
CA VAL A 87 6.32 -7.30 -6.34
C VAL A 87 5.16 -6.31 -6.30
N LEU A 88 4.51 -6.21 -5.14
CA LEU A 88 3.37 -5.31 -4.97
C LEU A 88 3.76 -3.86 -5.27
N MET A 89 4.85 -3.39 -4.66
CA MET A 89 5.28 -2.01 -4.84
C MET A 89 5.72 -1.75 -6.28
N GLY A 90 6.39 -2.70 -6.91
CA GLY A 90 6.75 -2.57 -8.31
C GLY A 90 5.53 -2.42 -9.21
N ASP A 91 4.50 -3.20 -8.96
CA ASP A 91 3.25 -3.11 -9.73
C ASP A 91 2.53 -1.78 -9.46
N ILE A 92 2.53 -1.31 -8.20
CA ILE A 92 1.95 -0.01 -7.88
C ILE A 92 2.68 1.10 -8.64
N HIS A 93 4.01 1.08 -8.63
CA HIS A 93 4.80 2.12 -9.31
C HIS A 93 4.48 2.15 -10.80
N ARG A 94 4.42 1.00 -11.44
CA ARG A 94 4.09 0.94 -12.87
C ARG A 94 2.67 1.42 -13.15
N HIS A 95 1.74 1.03 -12.29
CA HIS A 95 0.35 1.43 -12.44
C HIS A 95 0.18 2.95 -12.32
N LEU A 96 0.80 3.53 -11.30
CA LEU A 96 0.71 4.96 -11.06
C LEU A 96 1.40 5.77 -12.16
N ALA A 97 2.54 5.28 -12.65
CA ALA A 97 3.21 5.94 -13.77
C ALA A 97 2.34 5.94 -15.02
N ALA A 98 1.67 4.82 -15.29
CA ALA A 98 0.75 4.72 -16.42
C ALA A 98 -0.43 5.67 -16.30
N LEU A 99 -0.86 6.00 -15.09
CA LEU A 99 -1.95 6.93 -14.85
C LEU A 99 -1.50 8.40 -14.83
N GLY A 100 -0.21 8.66 -15.01
CA GLY A 100 0.31 10.02 -15.08
C GLY A 100 0.69 10.64 -13.74
N TYR A 101 0.79 9.85 -12.66
CA TYR A 101 1.29 10.37 -11.39
C TYR A 101 2.75 10.75 -11.54
N ALA A 102 3.13 11.90 -10.97
CA ALA A 102 4.52 12.38 -11.04
C ALA A 102 5.45 11.62 -10.10
N GLY A 103 4.93 11.04 -9.03
CA GLY A 103 5.74 10.29 -8.08
C GLY A 103 4.93 9.72 -6.95
N CYS A 104 5.63 9.08 -6.02
CA CYS A 104 5.02 8.44 -4.85
C CYS A 104 5.70 8.92 -3.58
N VAL A 105 4.92 9.05 -2.52
CA VAL A 105 5.39 9.44 -1.19
C VAL A 105 4.91 8.37 -0.21
N LEU A 106 5.74 8.02 0.75
CA LEU A 106 5.32 7.13 1.82
C LEU A 106 6.12 7.40 3.08
N VAL A 107 5.60 6.92 4.21
CA VAL A 107 6.28 7.01 5.50
C VAL A 107 6.56 5.59 5.98
N PRO A 108 7.82 5.17 6.00
CA PRO A 108 8.17 3.84 6.51
C PRO A 108 7.87 3.73 8.00
N GLY A 109 7.47 2.53 8.43
CA GLY A 109 7.11 2.30 9.81
C GLY A 109 8.30 2.14 10.76
N ASN A 110 9.49 1.84 10.23
CA ASN A 110 10.70 1.66 11.05
C ASN A 110 11.96 1.78 10.19
N GLU A 111 13.11 1.74 10.85
CA GLU A 111 14.42 1.91 10.18
C GLU A 111 14.69 0.86 9.12
N ALA A 112 14.32 -0.39 9.37
CA ALA A 112 14.55 -1.45 8.39
C ALA A 112 13.81 -1.18 7.09
N LEU A 113 12.62 -0.59 7.18
CA LEU A 113 11.83 -0.27 5.99
C LEU A 113 12.43 0.90 5.21
N PHE A 114 13.14 1.82 5.86
CA PHE A 114 13.84 2.88 5.14
C PHE A 114 14.83 2.30 4.13
N ALA A 115 15.60 1.28 4.54
CA ALA A 115 16.56 0.66 3.64
C ALA A 115 15.86 -0.06 2.48
N MET A 116 14.77 -0.76 2.78
CA MET A 116 14.01 -1.47 1.78
C MET A 116 13.44 -0.53 0.72
N TYR A 117 12.80 0.56 1.16
CA TYR A 117 12.22 1.51 0.22
C TYR A 117 13.30 2.31 -0.51
N GLY A 118 14.43 2.58 0.13
CA GLY A 118 15.56 3.19 -0.54
C GLY A 118 16.04 2.36 -1.72
N ALA A 119 16.08 1.05 -1.55
CA ALA A 119 16.46 0.13 -2.63
C ALA A 119 15.46 0.14 -3.79
N MET A 120 14.22 0.56 -3.54
CA MET A 120 13.19 0.71 -4.58
C MET A 120 13.21 2.09 -5.24
N GLY A 121 14.13 2.96 -4.84
CA GLY A 121 14.26 4.29 -5.44
C GLY A 121 13.71 5.43 -4.61
N TYR A 122 13.20 5.17 -3.42
CA TYR A 122 12.71 6.23 -2.55
C TYR A 122 13.86 6.96 -1.88
N ARG A 123 13.67 8.24 -1.63
CA ARG A 123 14.66 9.09 -0.94
C ARG A 123 14.02 9.73 0.26
N LYS A 124 14.83 9.97 1.30
CA LYS A 124 14.38 10.77 2.43
C LYS A 124 14.10 12.19 1.97
N MET A 125 13.03 12.77 2.46
CA MET A 125 12.66 14.15 2.17
C MET A 125 12.98 15.00 3.38
N PRO A 126 13.99 15.88 3.29
CA PRO A 126 14.32 16.77 4.40
C PRO A 126 13.13 17.64 4.77
N GLY A 127 12.91 17.82 6.06
CA GLY A 127 11.81 18.65 6.55
C GLY A 127 10.48 17.95 6.72
N ILE A 128 10.36 16.71 6.27
CA ILE A 128 9.15 15.92 6.50
C ILE A 128 9.16 15.40 7.93
N ARG A 129 8.07 15.63 8.65
CA ARG A 129 7.89 15.17 10.04
C ARG A 129 6.85 14.08 10.12
N ARG A 130 7.10 13.11 10.99
CA ARG A 130 6.13 12.04 11.29
C ARG A 130 6.23 11.62 12.74
#